data_3447cac10f329422d11cc0b12725c2a5
#
_entry.id   3447cac10f329422d11cc0b12725c2a5
#
_cell.length_a   1.000
_cell.length_b   1.000
_cell.length_c   1.000
_cell.angle_alpha   90.00
_cell.angle_beta   90.00
_cell.angle_gamma   90.00
#
_symmetry.space_group_name_H-M   'P 1'
#
loop_
_entity.id
_entity.type
_entity.pdbx_description
1 polymer ?
#
loop_
_entity_poly.entity_id
_entity_poly.type
_entity_poly.pdbx_seq_one_letter_code
_entity_poly.pdbx_strand_id
1 'polypeptide(L)'
;GVNALNAYISKGHVPNDYVEYAKKDGEGIVRPDLLLTLAELFNEVTEDLEKMGLVILKDENGEYVTRGWRNVKINGENIKPLLADAVSSLENVKVFNQVNITDLKLGIRDGKKAVVGAVGFGVRKKEIYDIDADAVIIATGGAAGLYRPNNPGFSRHKMWYSPFNTGAGFAMGLRAGAEMTTFENRFVALRCKDTIAPTGTIAQGVGAKQVNANGEIYEQKYGITTPQRIYGTVEENRQGKGPCYLKTSGITDKQEDELYKAYLNMAPSQTLKWIEEGRGPKAKDVEIEGTEPYIVGGHTASGYWVDTHRQSTVSGLFAAGDVAGGAPQKYVTGALAEGKIAGESALDYVKKVGVIQEMSAQEWMQEYQRHFEKSHSMMTWEDVEEAMQKVMDEYAGGIAMGYRYNEARLEVAREKIKNLQAQVENLFAKDMFDLLHIYEVRERLLVCEVLIEHLFARKETRWHIFGENADYPEKDQAFDGYINSKIVDGKVEIVFRDLVGGHYEHTN
;
A
#
# COMPACT_ATOMS: atom_id res chain seq x y z
N GLY A 1 -7.15 9.59 11.60
CA GLY A 1 -6.22 9.57 12.73
C GLY A 1 -5.66 8.19 13.00
N VAL A 2 -4.69 8.11 13.88
CA VAL A 2 -4.09 6.87 14.36
C VAL A 2 -3.99 6.91 15.88
N ASN A 3 -4.10 5.76 16.54
CA ASN A 3 -4.07 5.66 18.01
C ASN A 3 -2.81 4.98 18.54
N ALA A 4 -1.92 4.56 17.65
CA ALA A 4 -0.62 4.00 18.00
C ALA A 4 0.37 4.18 16.83
N LEU A 5 1.64 4.34 17.17
CA LEU A 5 2.77 4.09 16.26
C LEU A 5 3.12 2.61 16.38
N ASN A 6 3.00 1.86 15.30
CA ASN A 6 3.12 0.40 15.31
C ASN A 6 4.54 -0.13 15.03
N ALA A 7 5.49 0.76 14.87
CA ALA A 7 6.90 0.45 14.68
C ALA A 7 7.75 1.26 15.67
N TYR A 8 8.26 0.60 16.68
CA TYR A 8 9.06 1.14 17.78
C TYR A 8 9.88 0.01 18.42
N ILE A 9 11.08 0.28 18.87
CA ILE A 9 11.92 -0.67 19.59
C ILE A 9 11.87 -0.35 21.07
N SER A 10 11.07 -1.11 21.82
CA SER A 10 10.89 -0.91 23.25
C SER A 10 12.10 -1.44 24.06
N LYS A 11 12.21 -1.00 25.30
CA LYS A 11 13.28 -1.39 26.22
C LYS A 11 13.39 -2.91 26.32
N GLY A 12 14.62 -3.42 26.19
CA GLY A 12 14.90 -4.87 26.21
C GLY A 12 14.83 -5.56 24.86
N HIS A 13 14.50 -4.84 23.80
CA HIS A 13 14.52 -5.31 22.41
C HIS A 13 15.60 -4.58 21.59
N VAL A 14 15.95 -5.18 20.46
CA VAL A 14 16.93 -4.65 19.50
C VAL A 14 16.32 -4.57 18.09
N PRO A 15 16.85 -3.73 17.18
CA PRO A 15 16.35 -3.60 15.81
C PRO A 15 16.16 -4.93 15.09
N ASN A 16 17.05 -5.90 15.31
CA ASN A 16 16.95 -7.22 14.70
C ASN A 16 15.70 -8.03 15.12
N ASP A 17 15.14 -7.78 16.30
CA ASP A 17 13.89 -8.42 16.72
C ASP A 17 12.73 -8.02 15.79
N TYR A 18 12.76 -6.78 15.30
CA TYR A 18 11.79 -6.31 14.34
C TYR A 18 11.98 -6.95 12.95
N VAL A 19 13.22 -7.15 12.53
CA VAL A 19 13.55 -7.87 11.29
C VAL A 19 12.98 -9.29 11.34
N GLU A 20 13.22 -10.02 12.42
CA GLU A 20 12.72 -11.40 12.59
C GLU A 20 11.19 -11.45 12.67
N TYR A 21 10.56 -10.46 13.30
CA TYR A 21 9.10 -10.32 13.30
C TYR A 21 8.54 -10.14 11.88
N ALA A 22 9.08 -9.20 11.12
CA ALA A 22 8.62 -8.92 9.76
C ALA A 22 8.92 -10.08 8.79
N LYS A 23 10.06 -10.73 8.96
CA LYS A 23 10.44 -11.94 8.20
C LYS A 23 9.47 -13.09 8.42
N LYS A 24 9.05 -13.32 9.67
CA LYS A 24 8.04 -14.34 9.99
C LYS A 24 6.68 -14.01 9.37
N ASP A 25 6.25 -12.76 9.44
CA ASP A 25 4.97 -12.30 8.88
C ASP A 25 4.97 -12.37 7.33
N GLY A 26 6.12 -12.12 6.69
CA GLY A 26 6.36 -12.20 5.25
C GLY A 26 6.74 -13.58 4.73
N GLU A 27 6.67 -14.64 5.56
CA GLU A 27 7.02 -16.02 5.18
C GLU A 27 8.43 -16.13 4.55
N GLY A 28 9.37 -15.31 5.00
CA GLY A 28 10.75 -15.28 4.54
C GLY A 28 11.03 -14.40 3.32
N ILE A 29 10.02 -13.99 2.56
CA ILE A 29 10.19 -13.14 1.36
C ILE A 29 10.13 -11.67 1.77
N VAL A 30 11.20 -11.21 2.39
CA VAL A 30 11.40 -9.81 2.80
C VAL A 30 12.87 -9.43 2.59
N ARG A 31 13.16 -8.14 2.60
CA ARG A 31 14.49 -7.56 2.54
C ARG A 31 14.98 -7.23 3.97
N PRO A 32 15.73 -8.15 4.62
CA PRO A 32 16.18 -7.92 6.00
C PRO A 32 17.12 -6.72 6.13
N ASP A 33 17.91 -6.42 5.11
CA ASP A 33 18.76 -5.25 5.02
C ASP A 33 17.94 -3.93 5.09
N LEU A 34 16.86 -3.83 4.31
CA LEU A 34 15.96 -2.66 4.36
C LEU A 34 15.24 -2.54 5.70
N LEU A 35 14.77 -3.66 6.26
CA LEU A 35 14.10 -3.71 7.56
C LEU A 35 15.01 -3.26 8.69
N LEU A 36 16.30 -3.65 8.66
CA LEU A 36 17.26 -3.28 9.69
C LEU A 36 17.48 -1.77 9.69
N THR A 37 17.74 -1.16 8.52
CA THR A 37 17.94 0.29 8.41
C THR A 37 16.73 1.09 8.88
N LEU A 38 15.51 0.56 8.71
CA LEU A 38 14.29 1.18 9.24
C LEU A 38 14.21 1.05 10.76
N ALA A 39 14.45 -0.16 11.28
CA ALA A 39 14.30 -0.45 12.71
C ALA A 39 15.30 0.33 13.57
N GLU A 40 16.48 0.62 13.05
CA GLU A 40 17.48 1.48 13.68
C GLU A 40 17.01 2.93 13.84
N LEU A 41 16.11 3.41 12.99
CA LEU A 41 15.59 4.78 13.00
C LEU A 41 14.22 4.95 13.69
N PHE A 42 13.49 3.88 14.03
CA PHE A 42 12.12 4.00 14.55
C PHE A 42 12.00 4.87 15.79
N ASN A 43 12.92 4.72 16.73
CA ASN A 43 12.87 5.46 17.98
C ASN A 43 13.19 6.94 17.75
N GLU A 44 14.20 7.24 16.95
CA GLU A 44 14.57 8.62 16.58
C GLU A 44 13.39 9.33 15.87
N VAL A 45 12.78 8.70 14.88
CA VAL A 45 11.62 9.26 14.17
C VAL A 45 10.43 9.45 15.10
N THR A 46 10.22 8.56 16.06
CA THR A 46 9.17 8.72 17.09
C THR A 46 9.41 9.94 17.95
N GLU A 47 10.65 10.17 18.39
CA GLU A 47 11.04 11.37 19.14
C GLU A 47 10.91 12.64 18.30
N ASP A 48 11.22 12.58 17.01
CA ASP A 48 11.07 13.73 16.11
C ASP A 48 9.60 14.11 15.94
N LEU A 49 8.70 13.14 15.84
CA LEU A 49 7.25 13.40 15.84
C LEU A 49 6.77 14.04 17.14
N GLU A 50 7.30 13.63 18.31
CA GLU A 50 6.99 14.26 19.59
C GLU A 50 7.50 15.70 19.64
N LYS A 51 8.73 15.97 19.18
CA LYS A 51 9.30 17.32 19.07
C LYS A 51 8.48 18.22 18.16
N MET A 52 7.89 17.69 17.10
CA MET A 52 6.96 18.40 16.21
C MET A 52 5.62 18.72 16.88
N GLY A 53 5.29 18.08 18.00
CA GLY A 53 4.05 18.30 18.74
C GLY A 53 3.05 17.15 18.71
N LEU A 54 3.44 15.95 18.23
CA LEU A 54 2.59 14.77 18.37
C LEU A 54 2.49 14.39 19.84
N VAL A 55 1.25 14.21 20.32
CA VAL A 55 1.02 13.77 21.70
C VAL A 55 1.24 12.28 21.81
N ILE A 56 2.34 11.88 22.44
CA ILE A 56 2.65 10.50 22.80
C ILE A 56 2.30 10.30 24.27
N LEU A 57 1.56 9.23 24.56
CA LEU A 57 1.14 8.96 25.94
C LEU A 57 2.32 8.46 26.77
N LYS A 58 2.50 9.05 27.95
CA LYS A 58 3.56 8.71 28.92
C LYS A 58 2.94 8.19 30.21
N ASP A 59 3.65 7.29 30.87
CA ASP A 59 3.31 6.79 32.21
C ASP A 59 3.78 7.79 33.31
N GLU A 60 3.59 7.42 34.58
CA GLU A 60 4.00 8.21 35.75
C GLU A 60 5.51 8.44 35.87
N ASN A 61 6.32 7.62 35.18
CA ASN A 61 7.78 7.75 35.15
C ASN A 61 8.26 8.55 33.93
N GLY A 62 7.35 9.02 33.08
CA GLY A 62 7.66 9.71 31.85
C GLY A 62 8.06 8.83 30.67
N GLU A 63 7.95 7.50 30.80
CA GLU A 63 8.22 6.56 29.73
C GLU A 63 7.02 6.42 28.80
N TYR A 64 7.25 6.12 27.50
CA TYR A 64 6.16 5.93 26.54
C TYR A 64 5.30 4.73 26.92
N VAL A 65 3.97 4.92 26.92
CA VAL A 65 3.01 3.85 27.13
C VAL A 65 3.01 2.93 25.91
N THR A 66 3.48 1.71 26.10
CA THR A 66 3.54 0.70 25.03
C THR A 66 2.35 -0.25 25.08
N ARG A 67 2.03 -0.86 23.93
CA ARG A 67 1.13 -2.00 23.79
C ARG A 67 1.89 -3.13 23.10
N GLY A 68 2.29 -4.14 23.87
CA GLY A 68 3.30 -5.10 23.43
C GLY A 68 4.67 -4.42 23.29
N TRP A 69 5.59 -5.06 22.57
CA TRP A 69 6.98 -4.62 22.54
C TRP A 69 7.32 -3.60 21.43
N ARG A 70 6.40 -3.35 20.49
CA ARG A 70 6.67 -2.54 19.29
C ARG A 70 5.65 -1.43 19.01
N ASN A 71 4.65 -1.26 19.85
CA ASN A 71 3.60 -0.26 19.63
C ASN A 71 3.63 0.80 20.73
N VAL A 72 3.65 2.07 20.37
CA VAL A 72 3.55 3.22 21.27
C VAL A 72 2.17 3.85 21.15
N LYS A 73 1.49 4.11 22.26
CA LYS A 73 0.18 4.75 22.28
C LYS A 73 0.31 6.25 22.03
N ILE A 74 -0.49 6.77 21.11
CA ILE A 74 -0.51 8.18 20.76
C ILE A 74 -1.93 8.74 20.74
N ASN A 75 -2.01 10.07 20.76
CA ASN A 75 -3.19 10.82 20.39
C ASN A 75 -2.94 11.48 19.02
N GLY A 76 -3.22 10.76 17.95
CA GLY A 76 -2.73 11.04 16.61
C GLY A 76 -3.76 11.62 15.64
N GLU A 77 -4.81 12.29 16.13
CA GLU A 77 -5.82 12.91 15.27
C GLU A 77 -5.24 13.98 14.35
N ASN A 78 -4.25 14.71 14.85
CA ASN A 78 -3.62 15.84 14.18
C ASN A 78 -2.32 15.49 13.45
N ILE A 79 -1.93 14.23 13.33
CA ILE A 79 -0.63 13.85 12.74
C ILE A 79 -0.45 14.39 11.30
N LYS A 80 -1.51 14.40 10.50
CA LYS A 80 -1.43 14.92 9.13
C LYS A 80 -1.31 16.44 9.07
N PRO A 81 -2.15 17.24 9.76
CA PRO A 81 -1.92 18.68 9.88
C PRO A 81 -0.53 19.02 10.43
N LEU A 82 -0.08 18.34 11.46
CA LEU A 82 1.23 18.54 12.07
C LEU A 82 2.37 18.41 11.06
N LEU A 83 2.36 17.35 10.27
CA LEU A 83 3.37 17.12 9.23
C LEU A 83 3.26 18.15 8.09
N ALA A 84 2.04 18.54 7.71
CA ALA A 84 1.81 19.57 6.69
C ALA A 84 2.31 20.93 7.13
N ASP A 85 2.06 21.30 8.39
CA ASP A 85 2.54 22.56 8.98
C ASP A 85 4.07 22.57 9.09
N ALA A 86 4.69 21.44 9.50
CA ALA A 86 6.14 21.30 9.54
C ALA A 86 6.79 21.53 8.17
N VAL A 87 6.25 20.91 7.12
CA VAL A 87 6.73 21.08 5.74
C VAL A 87 6.52 22.53 5.25
N SER A 88 5.34 23.09 5.52
CA SER A 88 4.98 24.45 5.06
C SER A 88 5.80 25.56 5.75
N SER A 89 6.40 25.27 6.91
CA SER A 89 7.26 26.21 7.64
C SER A 89 8.68 26.33 7.08
N LEU A 90 9.05 25.44 6.15
CA LEU A 90 10.40 25.42 5.55
C LEU A 90 10.47 26.38 4.36
N GLU A 91 11.29 27.42 4.43
CA GLU A 91 11.43 28.44 3.38
C GLU A 91 11.97 27.90 2.06
N ASN A 92 12.77 26.83 2.11
CA ASN A 92 13.36 26.19 0.93
C ASN A 92 12.47 25.08 0.32
N VAL A 93 11.26 24.87 0.83
CA VAL A 93 10.30 23.89 0.32
C VAL A 93 9.13 24.58 -0.34
N LYS A 94 8.82 24.17 -1.58
CA LYS A 94 7.66 24.66 -2.32
C LYS A 94 6.65 23.52 -2.47
N VAL A 95 5.44 23.72 -1.94
CA VAL A 95 4.33 22.76 -2.00
C VAL A 95 3.38 23.13 -3.13
N PHE A 96 3.17 22.21 -4.07
CA PHE A 96 2.19 22.33 -5.14
C PHE A 96 0.98 21.44 -4.85
N ASN A 97 -0.12 22.03 -4.47
CA ASN A 97 -1.38 21.33 -4.24
C ASN A 97 -2.18 21.20 -5.55
N GLN A 98 -3.00 20.17 -5.66
CA GLN A 98 -3.90 19.94 -6.79
C GLN A 98 -3.16 19.80 -8.14
N VAL A 99 -1.97 19.20 -8.09
CA VAL A 99 -1.17 18.84 -9.26
C VAL A 99 -1.10 17.32 -9.32
N ASN A 100 -1.51 16.76 -10.45
CA ASN A 100 -1.38 15.33 -10.72
C ASN A 100 -0.14 15.10 -11.59
N ILE A 101 0.88 14.45 -11.02
CA ILE A 101 2.06 14.02 -11.75
C ILE A 101 1.72 12.70 -12.45
N THR A 102 1.98 12.65 -13.77
CA THR A 102 1.65 11.50 -14.60
C THR A 102 2.85 10.68 -15.00
N ASP A 103 4.01 11.33 -15.23
CA ASP A 103 5.19 10.67 -15.74
C ASP A 103 6.49 11.26 -15.22
N LEU A 104 7.57 10.48 -15.31
CA LEU A 104 8.93 10.88 -15.01
C LEU A 104 9.64 11.31 -16.28
N LYS A 105 10.38 12.40 -16.21
CA LYS A 105 11.29 12.84 -17.29
C LYS A 105 12.56 12.00 -17.24
N LEU A 106 12.95 11.49 -18.39
CA LEU A 106 14.14 10.66 -18.54
C LEU A 106 15.19 11.40 -19.37
N GLY A 107 16.42 11.27 -18.94
CA GLY A 107 17.59 11.83 -19.63
C GLY A 107 18.79 10.90 -19.51
N ILE A 108 19.93 11.40 -19.99
CA ILE A 108 21.21 10.70 -19.85
C ILE A 108 22.09 11.50 -18.87
N ARG A 109 22.58 10.82 -17.84
CA ARG A 109 23.50 11.36 -16.85
C ARG A 109 24.66 10.40 -16.69
N ASP A 110 25.87 10.89 -16.88
CA ASP A 110 27.09 10.06 -16.85
C ASP A 110 27.03 8.80 -17.76
N GLY A 111 26.40 8.96 -18.93
CA GLY A 111 26.23 7.91 -19.93
C GLY A 111 25.17 6.85 -19.58
N LYS A 112 24.41 7.02 -18.49
CA LYS A 112 23.34 6.13 -18.07
C LYS A 112 21.98 6.81 -18.10
N LYS A 113 20.93 6.03 -18.34
CA LYS A 113 19.55 6.47 -18.21
C LYS A 113 19.27 6.91 -16.76
N ALA A 114 18.72 8.10 -16.59
CA ALA A 114 18.43 8.67 -15.28
C ALA A 114 17.08 9.42 -15.30
N VAL A 115 16.44 9.53 -14.14
CA VAL A 115 15.32 10.43 -13.94
C VAL A 115 15.87 11.84 -13.76
N VAL A 116 15.31 12.80 -14.50
CA VAL A 116 15.74 14.20 -14.54
C VAL A 116 14.60 15.18 -14.27
N GLY A 117 13.47 14.68 -13.81
CA GLY A 117 12.30 15.48 -13.50
C GLY A 117 10.99 14.70 -13.56
N ALA A 118 9.90 15.45 -13.61
CA ALA A 118 8.56 14.90 -13.68
C ALA A 118 7.63 15.84 -14.47
N VAL A 119 6.55 15.29 -15.00
CA VAL A 119 5.53 16.07 -15.69
C VAL A 119 4.14 15.72 -15.17
N GLY A 120 3.22 16.69 -15.27
CA GLY A 120 1.85 16.52 -14.84
C GLY A 120 0.98 17.71 -15.20
N PHE A 121 -0.21 17.73 -14.64
CA PHE A 121 -1.17 18.79 -14.88
C PHE A 121 -1.91 19.22 -13.60
N GLY A 122 -2.39 20.46 -13.60
CA GLY A 122 -3.24 20.98 -12.54
C GLY A 122 -4.66 20.43 -12.65
N VAL A 123 -5.18 19.84 -11.56
CA VAL A 123 -6.53 19.19 -11.56
C VAL A 123 -7.68 20.19 -11.54
N ARG A 124 -7.42 21.44 -11.20
CA ARG A 124 -8.42 22.54 -11.18
C ARG A 124 -8.23 23.56 -12.27
N LYS A 125 -7.04 23.65 -12.81
CA LYS A 125 -6.67 24.60 -13.84
C LYS A 125 -6.02 23.84 -14.99
N LYS A 126 -6.31 24.24 -16.23
CA LYS A 126 -5.69 23.67 -17.43
C LYS A 126 -4.25 24.15 -17.56
N GLU A 127 -3.40 23.79 -16.60
CA GLU A 127 -1.99 24.13 -16.51
C GLU A 127 -1.16 22.85 -16.61
N ILE A 128 -0.04 22.90 -17.31
CA ILE A 128 0.92 21.81 -17.40
C ILE A 128 2.09 22.16 -16.49
N TYR A 129 2.54 21.16 -15.74
CA TYR A 129 3.70 21.23 -14.87
C TYR A 129 4.82 20.41 -15.51
N ASP A 130 5.84 21.09 -15.96
CA ASP A 130 7.09 20.51 -16.43
C ASP A 130 8.18 20.86 -15.41
N ILE A 131 8.66 19.86 -14.69
CA ILE A 131 9.53 20.03 -13.53
C ILE A 131 10.86 19.35 -13.84
N ASP A 132 11.93 20.13 -13.85
CA ASP A 132 13.29 19.61 -13.87
C ASP A 132 13.78 19.37 -12.45
N ALA A 133 14.44 18.26 -12.23
CA ALA A 133 14.97 17.88 -10.92
C ALA A 133 16.23 17.01 -11.04
N ASP A 134 17.19 17.23 -10.16
CA ASP A 134 18.39 16.39 -10.09
C ASP A 134 18.14 15.02 -9.48
N ALA A 135 17.12 14.88 -8.64
CA ALA A 135 16.62 13.63 -8.10
C ALA A 135 15.12 13.71 -7.89
N VAL A 136 14.43 12.56 -7.96
CA VAL A 136 13.00 12.43 -7.66
C VAL A 136 12.78 11.36 -6.60
N ILE A 137 12.02 11.69 -5.56
CA ILE A 137 11.58 10.75 -4.54
C ILE A 137 10.09 10.48 -4.73
N ILE A 138 9.72 9.23 -4.99
CA ILE A 138 8.33 8.78 -5.05
C ILE A 138 7.87 8.39 -3.64
N ALA A 139 6.83 9.06 -3.14
CA ALA A 139 6.22 8.78 -1.84
C ALA A 139 4.68 8.75 -1.93
N THR A 140 4.17 8.15 -3.03
CA THR A 140 2.77 8.18 -3.43
C THR A 140 1.89 7.14 -2.73
N GLY A 141 2.46 6.32 -1.85
CA GLY A 141 1.73 5.21 -1.24
C GLY A 141 1.53 4.04 -2.20
N GLY A 142 0.62 3.13 -1.83
CA GLY A 142 0.32 1.93 -2.61
C GLY A 142 -0.72 2.12 -3.70
N ALA A 143 -1.41 1.03 -4.08
CA ALA A 143 -2.48 1.03 -5.06
C ALA A 143 -3.76 0.42 -4.50
N ALA A 144 -4.85 1.19 -4.59
CA ALA A 144 -6.23 0.83 -4.25
C ALA A 144 -7.13 0.86 -5.49
N GLY A 145 -8.29 0.23 -5.39
CA GLY A 145 -9.27 0.26 -6.48
C GLY A 145 -8.90 -0.61 -7.67
N LEU A 146 -7.97 -1.56 -7.50
CA LEU A 146 -7.63 -2.57 -8.50
C LEU A 146 -8.71 -3.67 -8.58
N TYR A 147 -9.33 -3.98 -7.44
CA TYR A 147 -10.37 -4.98 -7.28
C TYR A 147 -11.70 -4.32 -6.91
N ARG A 148 -12.78 -5.03 -7.11
CA ARG A 148 -14.12 -4.54 -6.75
C ARG A 148 -14.20 -4.31 -5.24
N PRO A 149 -14.59 -3.10 -4.79
CA PRO A 149 -14.70 -2.80 -3.36
C PRO A 149 -15.71 -3.68 -2.64
N ASN A 150 -15.34 -4.20 -1.46
CA ASN A 150 -16.22 -4.99 -0.61
C ASN A 150 -16.92 -4.11 0.42
N ASN A 151 -17.91 -3.37 -0.02
CA ASN A 151 -18.74 -2.54 0.86
C ASN A 151 -20.15 -2.37 0.30
N PRO A 152 -21.13 -1.95 1.11
CA PRO A 152 -22.48 -1.71 0.63
C PRO A 152 -22.49 -0.69 -0.52
N GLY A 153 -23.06 -1.08 -1.65
CA GLY A 153 -23.15 -0.27 -2.85
C GLY A 153 -21.87 -0.16 -3.66
N PHE A 154 -20.84 -0.93 -3.32
CA PHE A 154 -19.53 -0.94 -4.02
C PHE A 154 -18.96 0.47 -4.23
N SER A 155 -19.07 1.31 -3.22
CA SER A 155 -18.64 2.70 -3.28
C SER A 155 -17.12 2.82 -3.31
N ARG A 156 -16.56 3.44 -4.34
CA ARG A 156 -15.14 3.73 -4.47
C ARG A 156 -14.56 4.56 -3.30
N HIS A 157 -15.39 5.22 -2.53
CA HIS A 157 -14.96 6.03 -1.38
C HIS A 157 -14.97 5.25 -0.06
N LYS A 158 -15.48 4.02 -0.04
CA LYS A 158 -15.53 3.16 1.14
C LYS A 158 -14.54 2.00 1.01
N MET A 159 -13.30 2.30 0.70
CA MET A 159 -12.19 1.34 0.70
C MET A 159 -11.38 1.49 1.97
N TRP A 160 -10.76 0.39 2.43
CA TRP A 160 -9.85 0.44 3.58
C TRP A 160 -8.63 1.30 3.29
N TYR A 161 -8.00 1.13 2.14
CA TYR A 161 -6.92 1.98 1.67
C TYR A 161 -7.46 3.17 0.88
N SER A 162 -6.76 4.29 0.88
CA SER A 162 -7.25 5.51 0.23
C SER A 162 -7.54 5.29 -1.27
N PRO A 163 -8.74 5.61 -1.76
CA PRO A 163 -9.09 5.45 -3.18
C PRO A 163 -8.32 6.40 -4.11
N PHE A 164 -7.67 7.42 -3.56
CA PHE A 164 -6.82 8.35 -4.31
C PHE A 164 -5.39 7.81 -4.52
N ASN A 165 -5.03 6.71 -3.86
CA ASN A 165 -3.80 5.99 -4.14
C ASN A 165 -4.05 5.03 -5.31
N THR A 166 -3.83 5.50 -6.53
CA THR A 166 -4.17 4.79 -7.77
C THR A 166 -3.08 3.84 -8.25
N GLY A 167 -1.91 3.88 -7.62
CA GLY A 167 -0.70 3.22 -8.09
C GLY A 167 0.10 4.06 -9.09
N ALA A 168 -0.17 5.37 -9.17
CA ALA A 168 0.54 6.30 -10.06
C ALA A 168 2.06 6.21 -9.93
N GLY A 169 2.57 6.14 -8.70
CA GLY A 169 4.01 5.99 -8.46
C GLY A 169 4.57 4.70 -9.04
N PHE A 170 3.87 3.59 -8.91
CA PHE A 170 4.28 2.32 -9.56
C PHE A 170 4.27 2.46 -11.08
N ALA A 171 3.18 3.00 -11.64
CA ALA A 171 3.03 3.15 -13.08
C ALA A 171 4.13 4.04 -13.69
N MET A 172 4.44 5.17 -13.05
CA MET A 172 5.54 6.05 -13.49
C MET A 172 6.89 5.35 -13.47
N GLY A 173 7.21 4.63 -12.40
CA GLY A 173 8.46 3.89 -12.30
C GLY A 173 8.58 2.76 -13.32
N LEU A 174 7.50 2.01 -13.54
CA LEU A 174 7.44 0.95 -14.55
C LEU A 174 7.70 1.52 -15.95
N ARG A 175 7.06 2.63 -16.32
CA ARG A 175 7.31 3.30 -17.61
C ARG A 175 8.73 3.85 -17.70
N ALA A 176 9.33 4.28 -16.59
CA ALA A 176 10.74 4.67 -16.52
C ALA A 176 11.71 3.50 -16.63
N GLY A 177 11.24 2.25 -16.45
CA GLY A 177 12.04 1.04 -16.48
C GLY A 177 12.58 0.61 -15.12
N ALA A 178 12.02 1.15 -14.03
CA ALA A 178 12.34 0.70 -12.68
C ALA A 178 11.74 -0.69 -12.40
N GLU A 179 12.46 -1.48 -11.61
CA GLU A 179 11.96 -2.78 -11.17
C GLU A 179 10.97 -2.63 -10.02
N MET A 180 9.90 -3.43 -10.08
CA MET A 180 8.96 -3.66 -8.97
C MET A 180 9.15 -5.06 -8.42
N THR A 181 8.84 -5.27 -7.14
CA THR A 181 9.01 -6.56 -6.45
C THR A 181 7.73 -7.02 -5.78
N THR A 182 7.52 -8.34 -5.75
CA THR A 182 6.58 -9.05 -4.86
C THR A 182 5.11 -8.58 -4.95
N PHE A 183 4.63 -8.17 -6.15
CA PHE A 183 3.24 -7.73 -6.34
C PHE A 183 2.23 -8.87 -6.12
N GLU A 184 2.65 -10.11 -6.28
CA GLU A 184 1.82 -11.29 -6.01
C GLU A 184 1.42 -11.45 -4.54
N ASN A 185 2.14 -10.80 -3.61
CA ASN A 185 1.78 -10.70 -2.20
C ASN A 185 0.86 -9.49 -1.97
N ARG A 186 -0.42 -9.67 -2.26
CA ARG A 186 -1.45 -8.63 -2.16
C ARG A 186 -1.93 -8.49 -0.72
N PHE A 187 -2.07 -7.28 -0.25
CA PHE A 187 -2.60 -7.06 1.10
C PHE A 187 -4.12 -7.14 1.12
N VAL A 188 -4.65 -7.93 2.04
CA VAL A 188 -6.08 -8.00 2.38
C VAL A 188 -6.22 -7.65 3.85
N ALA A 189 -6.97 -6.60 4.18
CA ALA A 189 -7.20 -6.20 5.56
C ALA A 189 -8.41 -6.96 6.16
N LEU A 190 -8.31 -7.33 7.43
CA LEU A 190 -9.46 -7.74 8.22
C LEU A 190 -10.12 -6.48 8.79
N ARG A 191 -11.42 -6.28 8.54
CA ARG A 191 -12.18 -5.10 8.94
C ARG A 191 -13.48 -5.46 9.66
N CYS A 192 -14.02 -4.50 10.39
CA CYS A 192 -15.40 -4.57 10.86
C CYS A 192 -16.33 -4.50 9.65
N LYS A 193 -17.25 -5.44 9.54
CA LYS A 193 -18.14 -5.57 8.38
C LYS A 193 -18.92 -4.28 8.09
N ASP A 194 -19.09 -3.98 6.81
CA ASP A 194 -19.81 -2.80 6.28
C ASP A 194 -19.17 -1.45 6.66
N THR A 195 -17.94 -1.46 7.16
CA THR A 195 -17.17 -0.27 7.47
C THR A 195 -15.74 -0.39 6.94
N ILE A 196 -14.97 0.69 7.01
CA ILE A 196 -13.52 0.66 6.73
C ILE A 196 -12.70 0.48 8.01
N ALA A 197 -13.34 0.19 9.15
CA ALA A 197 -12.69 0.17 10.44
C ALA A 197 -11.79 -1.06 10.61
N PRO A 198 -10.50 -0.87 10.91
CA PRO A 198 -9.58 -1.98 11.15
C PRO A 198 -9.91 -2.70 12.46
N THR A 199 -9.67 -4.01 12.51
CA THR A 199 -10.01 -4.86 13.66
C THR A 199 -8.95 -4.87 14.76
N GLY A 200 -7.73 -4.43 14.48
CA GLY A 200 -6.59 -4.54 15.40
C GLY A 200 -6.81 -3.89 16.76
N THR A 201 -7.52 -2.76 16.81
CA THR A 201 -7.85 -2.05 18.06
C THR A 201 -8.81 -2.87 18.94
N ILE A 202 -9.76 -3.59 18.36
CA ILE A 202 -10.67 -4.49 19.11
C ILE A 202 -9.90 -5.74 19.55
N ALA A 203 -9.22 -6.40 18.61
CA ALA A 203 -8.52 -7.65 18.88
C ALA A 203 -7.41 -7.50 19.95
N GLN A 204 -6.64 -6.41 19.89
CA GLN A 204 -5.51 -6.17 20.79
C GLN A 204 -5.86 -5.25 21.96
N GLY A 205 -6.70 -4.23 21.74
CA GLY A 205 -7.03 -3.22 22.75
C GLY A 205 -7.88 -3.78 23.89
N VAL A 206 -8.88 -4.59 23.57
CA VAL A 206 -9.75 -5.24 24.57
C VAL A 206 -9.56 -6.75 24.64
N GLY A 207 -8.60 -7.32 23.93
CA GLY A 207 -8.29 -8.75 23.93
C GLY A 207 -9.36 -9.64 23.31
N ALA A 208 -10.18 -9.08 22.39
CA ALA A 208 -11.27 -9.80 21.76
C ALA A 208 -10.75 -10.96 20.89
N LYS A 209 -11.34 -12.15 21.07
CA LYS A 209 -11.01 -13.35 20.30
C LYS A 209 -11.84 -13.47 19.05
N GLN A 210 -11.25 -14.03 17.99
CA GLN A 210 -11.99 -14.36 16.77
C GLN A 210 -12.82 -15.62 16.99
N VAL A 211 -14.14 -15.52 16.74
CA VAL A 211 -15.09 -16.63 16.88
C VAL A 211 -15.92 -16.77 15.61
N ASN A 212 -16.31 -18.00 15.29
CA ASN A 212 -17.26 -18.30 14.22
C ASN A 212 -18.72 -18.18 14.68
N ALA A 213 -19.67 -18.46 13.80
CA ALA A 213 -21.12 -18.39 14.12
C ALA A 213 -21.56 -19.35 15.24
N ASN A 214 -20.81 -20.44 15.47
CA ASN A 214 -21.06 -21.39 16.55
C ASN A 214 -20.46 -20.95 17.90
N GLY A 215 -19.76 -19.80 17.95
CA GLY A 215 -19.03 -19.31 19.12
C GLY A 215 -17.70 -20.01 19.39
N GLU A 216 -17.20 -20.81 18.45
CA GLU A 216 -15.91 -21.50 18.56
C GLU A 216 -14.77 -20.52 18.30
N ILE A 217 -13.77 -20.47 19.20
CA ILE A 217 -12.55 -19.68 19.00
C ILE A 217 -11.66 -20.43 18.02
N TYR A 218 -11.34 -19.83 16.88
CA TYR A 218 -10.55 -20.46 15.82
C TYR A 218 -9.10 -19.94 15.69
N GLU A 219 -8.70 -18.94 16.47
CA GLU A 219 -7.34 -18.37 16.43
C GLU A 219 -6.24 -19.42 16.62
N GLN A 220 -6.46 -20.41 17.50
CA GLN A 220 -5.47 -21.48 17.76
C GLN A 220 -5.26 -22.40 16.55
N LYS A 221 -6.30 -22.56 15.72
CA LYS A 221 -6.24 -23.42 14.53
C LYS A 221 -5.44 -22.78 13.40
N TYR A 222 -5.56 -21.48 13.20
CA TYR A 222 -4.98 -20.78 12.05
C TYR A 222 -3.80 -19.88 12.41
N GLY A 223 -3.66 -19.49 13.67
CA GLY A 223 -2.65 -18.56 14.15
C GLY A 223 -3.16 -17.13 14.32
N ILE A 224 -2.27 -16.24 14.76
CA ILE A 224 -2.60 -14.86 15.16
C ILE A 224 -1.79 -13.76 14.47
N THR A 225 -0.93 -14.11 13.50
CA THR A 225 -0.28 -13.09 12.66
C THR A 225 -1.33 -12.40 11.78
N THR A 226 -1.01 -11.26 11.22
CA THR A 226 -1.96 -10.50 10.38
C THR A 226 -2.53 -11.35 9.23
N PRO A 227 -1.72 -12.04 8.40
CA PRO A 227 -2.25 -12.91 7.35
C PRO A 227 -3.03 -14.11 7.90
N GLN A 228 -2.60 -14.70 9.03
CA GLN A 228 -3.30 -15.84 9.64
C GLN A 228 -4.69 -15.49 10.18
N ARG A 229 -4.86 -14.29 10.73
CA ARG A 229 -6.17 -13.82 11.22
C ARG A 229 -7.19 -13.68 10.09
N ILE A 230 -6.78 -13.14 8.95
CA ILE A 230 -7.66 -13.02 7.78
C ILE A 230 -7.91 -14.40 7.16
N TYR A 231 -6.88 -15.25 7.06
CA TYR A 231 -7.03 -16.61 6.57
C TYR A 231 -8.04 -17.41 7.37
N GLY A 232 -7.93 -17.40 8.71
CA GLY A 232 -8.89 -18.07 9.58
C GLY A 232 -10.32 -17.59 9.35
N THR A 233 -10.54 -16.28 9.23
CA THR A 233 -11.87 -15.71 8.99
C THR A 233 -12.44 -16.17 7.64
N VAL A 234 -11.65 -16.14 6.59
CA VAL A 234 -12.09 -16.55 5.25
C VAL A 234 -12.36 -18.06 5.21
N GLU A 235 -11.50 -18.86 5.83
CA GLU A 235 -11.62 -20.31 5.83
C GLU A 235 -12.83 -20.81 6.65
N GLU A 236 -13.11 -20.21 7.80
CA GLU A 236 -14.32 -20.52 8.57
C GLU A 236 -15.59 -20.19 7.76
N ASN A 237 -15.60 -19.07 7.01
CA ASN A 237 -16.69 -18.74 6.10
C ASN A 237 -16.80 -19.76 4.93
N ARG A 238 -15.68 -20.17 4.33
CA ARG A 238 -15.66 -21.20 3.25
C ARG A 238 -16.23 -22.56 3.73
N GLN A 239 -15.97 -22.89 5.01
CA GLN A 239 -16.48 -24.13 5.63
C GLN A 239 -17.94 -24.03 6.07
N GLY A 240 -18.63 -22.91 5.80
CA GLY A 240 -20.03 -22.70 6.18
C GLY A 240 -20.22 -22.44 7.69
N LYS A 241 -19.14 -22.08 8.42
CA LYS A 241 -19.16 -21.75 9.84
C LYS A 241 -19.24 -20.24 10.12
N GLY A 242 -19.31 -19.43 9.07
CA GLY A 242 -19.52 -17.97 9.20
C GLY A 242 -20.97 -17.59 9.49
N PRO A 243 -21.25 -16.31 9.77
CA PRO A 243 -20.29 -15.22 9.82
C PRO A 243 -19.34 -15.30 11.03
N CYS A 244 -18.18 -14.61 10.91
CA CYS A 244 -17.17 -14.56 11.96
C CYS A 244 -17.22 -13.23 12.71
N TYR A 245 -16.81 -13.26 13.99
CA TYR A 245 -16.88 -12.10 14.87
C TYR A 245 -15.60 -11.93 15.69
N LEU A 246 -15.37 -10.72 16.16
CA LEU A 246 -14.56 -10.46 17.35
C LEU A 246 -15.48 -10.47 18.57
N LYS A 247 -15.18 -11.34 19.53
CA LYS A 247 -15.98 -11.52 20.74
C LYS A 247 -15.79 -10.33 21.68
N THR A 248 -16.67 -9.35 21.57
CA THR A 248 -16.67 -8.12 22.36
C THR A 248 -17.80 -8.12 23.42
N SER A 249 -18.78 -9.02 23.30
CA SER A 249 -19.82 -9.15 24.31
C SER A 249 -19.21 -9.50 25.68
N GLY A 250 -19.57 -8.72 26.70
CA GLY A 250 -19.04 -8.88 28.04
C GLY A 250 -17.76 -8.10 28.36
N ILE A 251 -17.26 -7.24 27.48
CA ILE A 251 -16.21 -6.26 27.84
C ILE A 251 -16.74 -5.28 28.90
N THR A 252 -15.85 -4.62 29.62
CA THR A 252 -16.21 -3.63 30.63
C THR A 252 -16.71 -2.33 30.02
N ASP A 253 -17.45 -1.50 30.77
CA ASP A 253 -17.89 -0.16 30.33
C ASP A 253 -16.68 0.71 29.94
N LYS A 254 -15.59 0.62 30.71
CA LYS A 254 -14.36 1.33 30.40
C LYS A 254 -13.76 0.93 29.04
N GLN A 255 -13.74 -0.37 28.74
CA GLN A 255 -13.23 -0.89 27.47
C GLN A 255 -14.13 -0.49 26.31
N GLU A 256 -15.45 -0.49 26.51
CA GLU A 256 -16.41 0.00 25.50
C GLU A 256 -16.19 1.50 25.19
N ASP A 257 -16.05 2.33 26.23
CA ASP A 257 -15.76 3.77 26.08
C ASP A 257 -14.41 4.02 25.36
N GLU A 258 -13.39 3.23 25.70
CA GLU A 258 -12.10 3.27 25.00
C GLU A 258 -12.22 2.91 23.51
N LEU A 259 -13.06 1.93 23.16
CA LEU A 259 -13.32 1.57 21.75
C LEU A 259 -14.06 2.70 21.01
N TYR A 260 -15.09 3.29 21.61
CA TYR A 260 -15.78 4.43 21.02
C TYR A 260 -14.83 5.59 20.73
N LYS A 261 -13.98 5.95 21.69
CA LYS A 261 -12.97 7.01 21.54
C LYS A 261 -11.96 6.69 20.43
N ALA A 262 -11.45 5.46 20.41
CA ALA A 262 -10.47 5.03 19.41
C ALA A 262 -11.05 5.07 17.99
N TYR A 263 -12.26 4.56 17.80
CA TYR A 263 -12.89 4.53 16.47
C TYR A 263 -13.44 5.87 16.04
N LEU A 264 -13.84 6.75 16.95
CA LEU A 264 -14.23 8.11 16.61
C LEU A 264 -13.10 8.84 15.87
N ASN A 265 -11.85 8.62 16.28
CA ASN A 265 -10.68 9.22 15.65
C ASN A 265 -10.21 8.44 14.40
N MET A 266 -10.21 7.11 14.46
CA MET A 266 -9.58 6.26 13.47
C MET A 266 -10.52 5.91 12.31
N ALA A 267 -11.78 5.58 12.61
CA ALA A 267 -12.78 5.17 11.64
C ALA A 267 -14.20 5.49 12.17
N PRO A 268 -14.65 6.77 12.08
CA PRO A 268 -15.92 7.22 12.65
C PRO A 268 -17.14 6.41 12.18
N SER A 269 -17.09 5.82 10.98
CA SER A 269 -18.15 4.97 10.46
C SER A 269 -18.51 3.79 11.38
N GLN A 270 -17.54 3.26 12.12
CA GLN A 270 -17.81 2.20 13.08
C GLN A 270 -18.54 2.72 14.33
N THR A 271 -18.16 3.89 14.83
CA THR A 271 -18.84 4.55 15.95
C THR A 271 -20.28 4.91 15.56
N LEU A 272 -20.47 5.48 14.37
CA LEU A 272 -21.81 5.80 13.85
C LEU A 272 -22.68 4.55 13.71
N LYS A 273 -22.14 3.45 13.21
CA LYS A 273 -22.86 2.17 13.12
C LYS A 273 -23.37 1.69 14.47
N TRP A 274 -22.56 1.75 15.52
CA TRP A 274 -23.00 1.39 16.88
C TRP A 274 -24.09 2.31 17.41
N ILE A 275 -24.02 3.62 17.13
CA ILE A 275 -25.04 4.59 17.52
C ILE A 275 -26.34 4.30 16.77
N GLU A 276 -26.30 4.08 15.47
CA GLU A 276 -27.47 3.78 14.63
C GLU A 276 -28.16 2.47 15.03
N GLU A 277 -27.37 1.44 15.39
CA GLU A 277 -27.89 0.16 15.88
C GLU A 277 -28.46 0.24 17.32
N GLY A 278 -28.24 1.35 18.03
CA GLY A 278 -28.67 1.54 19.42
C GLY A 278 -28.02 0.59 20.43
N ARG A 279 -26.89 -0.04 20.03
CA ARG A 279 -26.13 -0.98 20.86
C ARG A 279 -24.66 -1.01 20.46
N GLY A 280 -23.79 -0.94 21.47
CA GLY A 280 -22.34 -0.94 21.29
C GLY A 280 -21.71 -2.33 21.30
N PRO A 281 -20.37 -2.37 21.20
CA PRO A 281 -19.61 -3.62 21.16
C PRO A 281 -19.73 -4.48 22.42
N LYS A 282 -20.07 -3.89 23.56
CA LYS A 282 -20.32 -4.65 24.81
C LYS A 282 -21.57 -5.52 24.72
N ALA A 283 -22.60 -5.06 24.00
CA ALA A 283 -23.88 -5.75 23.88
C ALA A 283 -23.93 -6.74 22.74
N LYS A 284 -23.09 -6.61 21.74
CA LYS A 284 -23.07 -7.45 20.52
C LYS A 284 -21.64 -7.60 20.00
N ASP A 285 -21.26 -8.83 19.69
CA ASP A 285 -19.98 -9.13 19.03
C ASP A 285 -19.88 -8.42 17.68
N VAL A 286 -18.67 -7.97 17.33
CA VAL A 286 -18.41 -7.22 16.11
C VAL A 286 -18.12 -8.17 14.96
N GLU A 287 -19.01 -8.19 13.98
CA GLU A 287 -18.83 -8.98 12.76
C GLU A 287 -17.64 -8.47 11.96
N ILE A 288 -16.85 -9.40 11.43
CA ILE A 288 -15.60 -9.14 10.71
C ILE A 288 -15.58 -9.82 9.35
N GLU A 289 -14.88 -9.19 8.40
CA GLU A 289 -14.68 -9.72 7.05
C GLU A 289 -13.38 -9.21 6.43
N GLY A 290 -12.92 -9.88 5.36
CA GLY A 290 -11.80 -9.41 4.54
C GLY A 290 -12.20 -8.29 3.59
N THR A 291 -11.25 -7.39 3.31
CA THR A 291 -11.39 -6.39 2.25
C THR A 291 -11.04 -6.98 0.88
N GLU A 292 -11.30 -6.21 -0.17
CA GLU A 292 -10.65 -6.41 -1.47
C GLU A 292 -9.12 -6.30 -1.35
N PRO A 293 -8.35 -6.95 -2.27
CA PRO A 293 -6.89 -6.89 -2.24
C PRO A 293 -6.32 -5.53 -2.67
N TYR A 294 -5.15 -5.18 -2.12
CA TYR A 294 -4.37 -3.96 -2.38
C TYR A 294 -2.90 -4.29 -2.65
N ILE A 295 -2.19 -3.39 -3.32
CA ILE A 295 -0.73 -3.41 -3.40
C ILE A 295 -0.20 -2.32 -2.47
N VAL A 296 0.37 -2.72 -1.33
CA VAL A 296 0.76 -1.80 -0.25
C VAL A 296 2.06 -2.27 0.41
N GLY A 297 3.18 -1.69 0.02
CA GLY A 297 4.51 -2.06 0.53
C GLY A 297 4.74 -1.79 2.02
N GLY A 298 3.83 -1.04 2.67
CA GLY A 298 3.85 -0.82 4.11
C GLY A 298 3.26 -1.97 4.93
N HIS A 299 2.56 -2.91 4.29
CA HIS A 299 1.97 -4.08 4.91
C HIS A 299 2.49 -5.40 4.33
N THR A 300 2.84 -5.39 3.04
CA THR A 300 3.48 -6.50 2.34
C THR A 300 4.86 -6.08 1.85
N ALA A 301 5.58 -6.97 1.14
CA ALA A 301 6.87 -6.64 0.54
C ALA A 301 6.75 -6.04 -0.87
N SER A 302 5.54 -5.73 -1.34
CA SER A 302 5.27 -5.25 -2.70
C SER A 302 5.67 -3.79 -2.90
N GLY A 303 6.28 -3.46 -4.03
CA GLY A 303 6.65 -2.07 -4.35
C GLY A 303 7.89 -1.96 -5.23
N TYR A 304 8.51 -0.79 -5.23
CA TYR A 304 9.80 -0.60 -5.92
C TYR A 304 10.87 -1.51 -5.34
N TRP A 305 11.64 -2.15 -6.20
CA TRP A 305 12.92 -2.72 -5.82
C TRP A 305 13.92 -1.61 -5.57
N VAL A 306 14.36 -1.47 -4.32
CA VAL A 306 15.29 -0.42 -3.90
C VAL A 306 16.50 -1.01 -3.18
N ASP A 307 17.60 -0.26 -3.15
CA ASP A 307 18.75 -0.56 -2.29
C ASP A 307 18.58 0.01 -0.87
N THR A 308 19.58 -0.15 -0.01
CA THR A 308 19.57 0.37 1.36
C THR A 308 19.52 1.90 1.43
N HIS A 309 19.88 2.59 0.35
CA HIS A 309 19.76 4.05 0.17
C HIS A 309 18.41 4.49 -0.41
N ARG A 310 17.49 3.54 -0.60
CA ARG A 310 16.16 3.77 -1.22
C ARG A 310 16.21 4.21 -2.68
N GLN A 311 17.36 4.06 -3.33
CA GLN A 311 17.47 4.27 -4.77
C GLN A 311 16.88 3.07 -5.52
N SER A 312 16.09 3.35 -6.54
CA SER A 312 15.55 2.33 -7.45
C SER A 312 16.61 1.84 -8.44
N THR A 313 16.25 0.92 -9.32
CA THR A 313 17.13 0.48 -10.42
C THR A 313 17.34 1.54 -11.51
N VAL A 314 16.67 2.69 -11.42
CA VAL A 314 16.85 3.85 -12.33
C VAL A 314 17.57 4.96 -11.55
N SER A 315 18.67 5.43 -12.10
CA SER A 315 19.49 6.48 -11.49
C SER A 315 18.69 7.75 -11.24
N GLY A 316 18.88 8.38 -10.07
CA GLY A 316 18.17 9.61 -9.67
C GLY A 316 16.73 9.40 -9.23
N LEU A 317 16.24 8.14 -9.16
CA LEU A 317 14.90 7.81 -8.72
C LEU A 317 14.95 7.05 -7.40
N PHE A 318 14.30 7.60 -6.37
CA PHE A 318 14.18 7.04 -5.02
C PHE A 318 12.72 6.73 -4.70
N ALA A 319 12.47 5.81 -3.78
CA ALA A 319 11.13 5.49 -3.33
C ALA A 319 11.08 5.31 -1.81
N ALA A 320 10.00 5.80 -1.17
CA ALA A 320 9.83 5.72 0.28
C ALA A 320 8.36 5.52 0.67
N GLY A 321 8.14 4.85 1.79
CA GLY A 321 6.81 4.52 2.32
C GLY A 321 6.19 3.32 1.61
N ASP A 322 4.84 3.29 1.52
CA ASP A 322 4.10 2.14 0.98
C ASP A 322 4.36 1.85 -0.51
N VAL A 323 5.01 2.76 -1.23
CA VAL A 323 5.40 2.57 -2.63
C VAL A 323 6.74 1.81 -2.76
N ALA A 324 7.59 1.82 -1.74
CA ALA A 324 8.84 1.06 -1.71
C ALA A 324 8.58 -0.38 -1.26
N GLY A 325 9.17 -1.35 -1.94
CA GLY A 325 9.02 -2.78 -1.66
C GLY A 325 10.07 -3.35 -0.72
N GLY A 326 10.01 -4.64 -0.48
CA GLY A 326 11.00 -5.43 0.28
C GLY A 326 10.87 -5.37 1.81
N ALA A 327 10.34 -4.29 2.37
CA ALA A 327 10.26 -4.09 3.83
C ALA A 327 8.79 -3.93 4.28
N PRO A 328 8.09 -5.03 4.61
CA PRO A 328 6.73 -4.97 5.14
C PRO A 328 6.68 -4.40 6.57
N GLN A 329 5.46 -4.12 7.06
CA GLN A 329 5.19 -3.66 8.43
C GLN A 329 5.79 -2.28 8.78
N LYS A 330 5.93 -1.39 7.79
CA LYS A 330 6.51 -0.03 7.97
C LYS A 330 5.64 0.86 8.84
N TYR A 331 4.34 0.88 8.58
CA TYR A 331 3.40 1.82 9.20
C TYR A 331 3.84 3.29 9.03
N VAL A 332 3.35 4.19 9.86
CA VAL A 332 3.71 5.62 9.81
C VAL A 332 5.19 5.84 10.14
N THR A 333 5.69 5.22 11.22
CA THR A 333 7.07 5.41 11.68
C THR A 333 8.07 4.91 10.64
N GLY A 334 7.83 3.73 10.08
CA GLY A 334 8.71 3.18 9.03
C GLY A 334 8.67 3.98 7.74
N ALA A 335 7.50 4.51 7.35
CA ALA A 335 7.39 5.37 6.17
C ALA A 335 8.20 6.68 6.34
N LEU A 336 8.18 7.27 7.54
CA LEU A 336 8.97 8.46 7.86
C LEU A 336 10.47 8.14 7.93
N ALA A 337 10.85 7.02 8.55
CA ALA A 337 12.24 6.55 8.57
C ALA A 337 12.77 6.33 7.14
N GLU A 338 11.98 5.72 6.29
CA GLU A 338 12.32 5.51 4.88
C GLU A 338 12.44 6.81 4.10
N GLY A 339 11.53 7.77 4.36
CA GLY A 339 11.60 9.12 3.81
C GLY A 339 12.88 9.87 4.21
N LYS A 340 13.33 9.72 5.47
CA LYS A 340 14.59 10.27 5.95
C LYS A 340 15.78 9.67 5.19
N ILE A 341 15.87 8.34 5.10
CA ILE A 341 16.93 7.67 4.34
C ILE A 341 16.94 8.11 2.88
N ALA A 342 15.78 8.13 2.22
CA ALA A 342 15.66 8.53 0.82
C ALA A 342 16.07 10.00 0.60
N GLY A 343 15.69 10.90 1.51
CA GLY A 343 16.03 12.32 1.45
C GLY A 343 17.53 12.57 1.58
N GLU A 344 18.19 11.96 2.57
CA GLU A 344 19.62 12.04 2.77
C GLU A 344 20.40 11.45 1.59
N SER A 345 19.96 10.30 1.09
CA SER A 345 20.57 9.61 -0.06
C SER A 345 20.39 10.41 -1.36
N ALA A 346 19.22 10.98 -1.59
CA ALA A 346 18.97 11.84 -2.74
C ALA A 346 19.85 13.11 -2.71
N LEU A 347 20.03 13.72 -1.52
CA LEU A 347 20.94 14.87 -1.33
C LEU A 347 22.39 14.49 -1.66
N ASP A 348 22.84 13.33 -1.19
CA ASP A 348 24.20 12.86 -1.48
C ASP A 348 24.40 12.49 -2.95
N TYR A 349 23.36 11.98 -3.60
CA TYR A 349 23.34 11.76 -5.05
C TYR A 349 23.49 13.07 -5.82
N VAL A 350 22.67 14.08 -5.52
CA VAL A 350 22.69 15.39 -6.18
C VAL A 350 24.05 16.09 -6.09
N LYS A 351 24.78 15.96 -4.97
CA LYS A 351 26.13 16.53 -4.80
C LYS A 351 27.18 15.89 -5.74
N LYS A 352 26.94 14.71 -6.26
CA LYS A 352 27.92 13.90 -7.03
C LYS A 352 27.62 13.83 -8.52
N VAL A 353 26.42 14.20 -8.95
CA VAL A 353 25.99 14.03 -10.35
C VAL A 353 26.39 15.19 -11.26
N GLY A 354 26.70 14.83 -12.49
CA GLY A 354 27.08 15.78 -13.55
C GLY A 354 25.90 16.43 -14.27
N VAL A 355 26.20 17.25 -15.27
CA VAL A 355 25.22 17.99 -16.07
C VAL A 355 24.36 17.04 -16.93
N ILE A 356 23.07 17.37 -17.05
CA ILE A 356 22.05 16.63 -17.80
C ILE A 356 22.08 17.00 -19.29
N GLN A 357 21.81 16.01 -20.15
CA GLN A 357 21.31 16.26 -21.51
C GLN A 357 19.78 16.11 -21.48
N GLU A 358 19.07 17.20 -21.71
CA GLU A 358 17.60 17.24 -21.66
C GLU A 358 16.94 16.53 -22.84
N MET A 359 15.77 15.93 -22.56
CA MET A 359 14.80 15.48 -23.56
C MET A 359 13.57 16.40 -23.53
N SER A 360 12.99 16.69 -24.69
CA SER A 360 11.92 17.68 -24.88
C SER A 360 10.59 17.28 -24.22
N ALA A 361 9.95 18.23 -23.51
CA ALA A 361 8.64 18.10 -22.88
C ALA A 361 7.43 18.26 -23.84
N GLN A 362 7.65 18.52 -25.09
CA GLN A 362 6.60 18.90 -26.06
C GLN A 362 5.59 17.77 -26.36
N GLU A 363 5.98 16.51 -26.16
CA GLU A 363 5.12 15.33 -26.40
C GLU A 363 4.00 15.18 -25.35
N TRP A 364 4.24 15.56 -24.11
CA TRP A 364 3.28 15.42 -23.00
C TRP A 364 2.05 16.32 -23.17
N MET A 365 2.24 17.53 -23.71
CA MET A 365 1.14 18.45 -23.96
C MET A 365 0.16 17.89 -25.00
N GLN A 366 0.68 17.25 -26.04
CA GLN A 366 -0.13 16.63 -27.08
C GLN A 366 -0.90 15.43 -26.54
N GLU A 367 -0.28 14.65 -25.64
CA GLU A 367 -0.91 13.49 -25.03
C GLU A 367 -2.13 13.88 -24.16
N TYR A 368 -2.03 14.92 -23.35
CA TYR A 368 -3.19 15.41 -22.58
C TYR A 368 -4.28 15.97 -23.48
N GLN A 369 -3.90 16.72 -24.51
CA GLN A 369 -4.84 17.38 -25.41
C GLN A 369 -5.69 16.39 -26.21
N ARG A 370 -5.16 15.25 -26.59
CA ARG A 370 -5.88 14.25 -27.40
C ARG A 370 -7.19 13.77 -26.73
N HIS A 371 -7.28 13.74 -25.39
CA HIS A 371 -8.49 13.36 -24.70
C HIS A 371 -9.59 14.44 -24.79
N PHE A 372 -9.22 15.71 -24.97
CA PHE A 372 -10.16 16.82 -25.16
C PHE A 372 -10.58 17.02 -26.61
N GLU A 373 -9.81 16.53 -27.59
CA GLU A 373 -10.09 16.69 -29.01
C GLU A 373 -11.18 15.75 -29.52
N LYS A 374 -11.50 14.71 -28.74
CA LYS A 374 -12.59 13.76 -29.03
C LYS A 374 -13.93 14.42 -28.70
N SER A 375 -14.96 14.10 -29.46
CA SER A 375 -16.32 14.61 -29.20
C SER A 375 -17.10 13.74 -28.21
N HIS A 376 -16.79 12.45 -28.15
CA HIS A 376 -17.40 11.47 -27.25
C HIS A 376 -16.58 10.17 -27.29
N SER A 377 -16.83 9.30 -26.31
CA SER A 377 -16.35 7.92 -26.29
C SER A 377 -17.54 6.98 -25.99
N MET A 378 -17.42 5.72 -26.41
CA MET A 378 -18.45 4.71 -26.15
C MET A 378 -18.52 4.30 -24.67
N MET A 379 -17.39 4.43 -23.96
CA MET A 379 -17.26 4.15 -22.53
C MET A 379 -16.83 5.43 -21.81
N THR A 380 -17.21 5.52 -20.55
CA THR A 380 -16.68 6.52 -19.63
C THR A 380 -15.51 5.95 -18.83
N TRP A 381 -14.79 6.79 -18.10
CA TRP A 381 -13.75 6.31 -17.20
C TRP A 381 -14.31 5.41 -16.08
N GLU A 382 -15.55 5.69 -15.61
CA GLU A 382 -16.28 4.84 -14.65
C GLU A 382 -16.54 3.45 -15.20
N ASP A 383 -16.96 3.35 -16.46
CA ASP A 383 -17.22 2.05 -17.11
C ASP A 383 -15.94 1.21 -17.18
N VAL A 384 -14.81 1.84 -17.51
CA VAL A 384 -13.52 1.15 -17.58
C VAL A 384 -13.03 0.75 -16.20
N GLU A 385 -13.16 1.63 -15.19
CA GLU A 385 -12.82 1.32 -13.80
C GLU A 385 -13.63 0.13 -13.27
N GLU A 386 -14.95 0.13 -13.46
CA GLU A 386 -15.82 -0.97 -13.02
C GLU A 386 -15.49 -2.27 -13.75
N ALA A 387 -15.26 -2.21 -15.05
CA ALA A 387 -14.89 -3.39 -15.83
C ALA A 387 -13.54 -3.97 -15.36
N MET A 388 -12.53 -3.15 -15.13
CA MET A 388 -11.24 -3.55 -14.59
C MET A 388 -11.38 -4.21 -13.22
N GLN A 389 -12.08 -3.58 -12.29
CA GLN A 389 -12.29 -4.10 -10.94
C GLN A 389 -13.01 -5.45 -10.96
N LYS A 390 -13.99 -5.61 -11.86
CA LYS A 390 -14.72 -6.85 -12.07
C LYS A 390 -13.82 -7.96 -12.63
N VAL A 391 -12.98 -7.64 -13.61
CA VAL A 391 -12.01 -8.58 -14.17
C VAL A 391 -11.06 -9.07 -13.08
N MET A 392 -10.50 -8.19 -12.30
CA MET A 392 -9.57 -8.56 -11.23
C MET A 392 -10.26 -9.38 -10.14
N ASP A 393 -11.49 -9.01 -9.76
CA ASP A 393 -12.26 -9.73 -8.73
C ASP A 393 -12.60 -11.16 -9.17
N GLU A 394 -13.06 -11.34 -10.41
CA GLU A 394 -13.53 -12.62 -10.92
C GLU A 394 -12.42 -13.54 -11.44
N TYR A 395 -11.28 -13.00 -11.91
CA TYR A 395 -10.25 -13.79 -12.60
C TYR A 395 -8.87 -13.75 -11.94
N ALA A 396 -8.55 -12.72 -11.14
CA ALA A 396 -7.25 -12.57 -10.51
C ALA A 396 -7.29 -12.67 -8.96
N GLY A 397 -8.21 -13.49 -8.44
CA GLY A 397 -8.25 -13.81 -7.02
C GLY A 397 -8.79 -12.71 -6.12
N GLY A 398 -9.91 -12.09 -6.50
CA GLY A 398 -10.65 -11.20 -5.63
C GLY A 398 -11.62 -11.93 -4.70
N ILE A 399 -12.47 -11.16 -4.04
CA ILE A 399 -13.45 -11.68 -3.06
C ILE A 399 -14.43 -12.66 -3.69
N ALA A 400 -14.90 -12.38 -4.91
CA ALA A 400 -15.82 -13.26 -5.62
C ALA A 400 -15.29 -14.68 -5.80
N MET A 401 -13.95 -14.83 -5.79
CA MET A 401 -13.26 -16.11 -5.89
C MET A 401 -12.71 -16.62 -4.55
N GLY A 402 -13.09 -15.99 -3.45
CA GLY A 402 -12.53 -16.28 -2.15
C GLY A 402 -11.01 -16.09 -2.11
N TYR A 403 -10.50 -15.10 -2.86
CA TYR A 403 -9.08 -14.73 -3.02
C TYR A 403 -8.20 -15.73 -3.80
N ARG A 404 -8.76 -16.84 -4.29
CA ARG A 404 -8.05 -17.85 -5.07
C ARG A 404 -8.01 -17.52 -6.55
N TYR A 405 -6.89 -17.81 -7.18
CA TYR A 405 -6.70 -17.70 -8.63
C TYR A 405 -6.07 -18.98 -9.19
N ASN A 406 -6.10 -19.15 -10.50
CA ASN A 406 -5.41 -20.21 -11.24
C ASN A 406 -4.95 -19.70 -12.59
N GLU A 407 -4.06 -20.44 -13.27
CA GLU A 407 -3.45 -20.02 -14.54
C GLU A 407 -4.51 -19.76 -15.61
N ALA A 408 -5.51 -20.62 -15.75
CA ALA A 408 -6.55 -20.47 -16.78
C ALA A 408 -7.37 -19.18 -16.59
N ARG A 409 -7.67 -18.77 -15.36
CA ARG A 409 -8.37 -17.52 -15.05
C ARG A 409 -7.47 -16.31 -15.25
N LEU A 410 -6.21 -16.40 -14.84
CA LEU A 410 -5.23 -15.32 -15.04
C LEU A 410 -5.05 -15.01 -16.53
N GLU A 411 -5.10 -16.03 -17.43
CA GLU A 411 -5.03 -15.79 -18.87
C GLU A 411 -6.21 -14.95 -19.36
N VAL A 412 -7.43 -15.24 -18.88
CA VAL A 412 -8.61 -14.42 -19.17
C VAL A 412 -8.47 -13.00 -18.63
N ALA A 413 -7.93 -12.86 -17.40
CA ALA A 413 -7.66 -11.53 -16.82
C ALA A 413 -6.68 -10.74 -17.68
N ARG A 414 -5.57 -11.36 -18.09
CA ARG A 414 -4.52 -10.75 -18.95
C ARG A 414 -5.12 -10.19 -20.25
N GLU A 415 -5.90 -11.00 -20.96
CA GLU A 415 -6.54 -10.58 -22.20
C GLU A 415 -7.51 -9.42 -22.00
N LYS A 416 -8.36 -9.51 -20.97
CA LYS A 416 -9.36 -8.48 -20.68
C LYS A 416 -8.72 -7.16 -20.22
N ILE A 417 -7.69 -7.20 -19.38
CA ILE A 417 -6.97 -5.99 -18.95
C ILE A 417 -6.28 -5.32 -20.13
N LYS A 418 -5.63 -6.09 -21.02
CA LYS A 418 -5.05 -5.56 -22.24
C LYS A 418 -6.08 -4.89 -23.16
N ASN A 419 -7.26 -5.45 -23.27
CA ASN A 419 -8.35 -4.85 -24.04
C ASN A 419 -8.82 -3.52 -23.40
N LEU A 420 -8.91 -3.45 -22.07
CA LEU A 420 -9.26 -2.21 -21.35
C LEU A 420 -8.18 -1.14 -21.47
N GLN A 421 -6.90 -1.50 -21.49
CA GLN A 421 -5.79 -0.58 -21.76
C GLN A 421 -5.94 0.05 -23.16
N ALA A 422 -6.33 -0.70 -24.16
CA ALA A 422 -6.61 -0.15 -25.49
C ALA A 422 -7.83 0.78 -25.51
N GLN A 423 -8.84 0.54 -24.65
CA GLN A 423 -10.02 1.40 -24.54
C GLN A 423 -9.74 2.72 -23.83
N VAL A 424 -8.94 2.71 -22.76
CA VAL A 424 -8.66 3.91 -21.97
C VAL A 424 -7.99 5.01 -22.82
N GLU A 425 -7.17 4.62 -23.80
CA GLU A 425 -6.54 5.54 -24.76
C GLU A 425 -7.55 6.30 -25.62
N ASN A 426 -8.78 5.79 -25.74
CA ASN A 426 -9.85 6.35 -26.54
C ASN A 426 -10.90 7.13 -25.75
N LEU A 427 -10.73 7.29 -24.44
CA LEU A 427 -11.69 8.01 -23.61
C LEU A 427 -11.68 9.52 -23.89
N PHE A 428 -12.88 10.10 -23.84
CA PHE A 428 -13.10 11.53 -23.95
C PHE A 428 -13.12 12.19 -22.57
N ALA A 429 -12.40 13.29 -22.41
CA ALA A 429 -12.44 14.14 -21.23
C ALA A 429 -13.20 15.43 -21.52
N LYS A 430 -14.31 15.69 -20.84
CA LYS A 430 -15.04 16.96 -20.97
C LYS A 430 -14.36 18.11 -20.21
N ASP A 431 -13.62 17.77 -19.16
CA ASP A 431 -12.91 18.70 -18.29
C ASP A 431 -11.68 18.08 -17.63
N MET A 432 -10.98 18.83 -16.78
CA MET A 432 -9.78 18.36 -16.07
C MET A 432 -10.10 17.27 -15.04
N PHE A 433 -11.33 17.18 -14.54
CA PHE A 433 -11.76 16.13 -13.63
C PHE A 433 -11.86 14.78 -14.35
N ASP A 434 -12.46 14.74 -15.53
CA ASP A 434 -12.49 13.55 -16.34
C ASP A 434 -11.06 13.13 -16.78
N LEU A 435 -10.21 14.09 -17.15
CA LEU A 435 -8.81 13.81 -17.49
C LEU A 435 -8.07 13.16 -16.31
N LEU A 436 -8.24 13.68 -15.10
CA LEU A 436 -7.66 13.09 -13.87
C LEU A 436 -8.07 11.62 -13.74
N HIS A 437 -9.37 11.32 -13.86
CA HIS A 437 -9.86 9.96 -13.69
C HIS A 437 -9.46 9.02 -14.83
N ILE A 438 -9.31 9.52 -16.06
CA ILE A 438 -8.75 8.74 -17.17
C ILE A 438 -7.33 8.29 -16.81
N TYR A 439 -6.50 9.19 -16.28
CA TYR A 439 -5.12 8.85 -15.86
C TYR A 439 -5.12 7.89 -14.65
N GLU A 440 -5.99 8.10 -13.67
CA GLU A 440 -6.14 7.18 -12.53
C GLU A 440 -6.47 5.74 -12.96
N VAL A 441 -7.35 5.57 -13.94
CA VAL A 441 -7.71 4.25 -14.48
C VAL A 441 -6.57 3.68 -15.33
N ARG A 442 -5.90 4.50 -16.13
CA ARG A 442 -4.73 4.11 -16.92
C ARG A 442 -3.62 3.54 -16.03
N GLU A 443 -3.34 4.21 -14.92
CA GLU A 443 -2.34 3.79 -13.94
C GLU A 443 -2.71 2.46 -13.28
N ARG A 444 -3.97 2.32 -12.83
CA ARG A 444 -4.48 1.06 -12.26
C ARG A 444 -4.40 -0.09 -13.25
N LEU A 445 -4.74 0.12 -14.50
CA LEU A 445 -4.67 -0.92 -15.55
C LEU A 445 -3.24 -1.44 -15.74
N LEU A 446 -2.24 -0.55 -15.72
CA LEU A 446 -0.83 -0.96 -15.80
C LEU A 446 -0.40 -1.75 -14.56
N VAL A 447 -0.82 -1.32 -13.37
CA VAL A 447 -0.56 -2.07 -12.13
C VAL A 447 -1.24 -3.44 -12.15
N CYS A 448 -2.47 -3.53 -12.67
CA CYS A 448 -3.19 -4.81 -12.83
C CYS A 448 -2.47 -5.76 -13.80
N GLU A 449 -1.96 -5.26 -14.93
CA GLU A 449 -1.16 -6.04 -15.87
C GLU A 449 0.06 -6.65 -15.18
N VAL A 450 0.85 -5.82 -14.51
CA VAL A 450 2.06 -6.27 -13.80
C VAL A 450 1.72 -7.24 -12.68
N LEU A 451 0.65 -6.97 -11.92
CA LEU A 451 0.17 -7.87 -10.88
C LEU A 451 -0.20 -9.25 -11.42
N ILE A 452 -0.90 -9.32 -12.55
CA ILE A 452 -1.26 -10.60 -13.20
C ILE A 452 -0.01 -11.38 -13.57
N GLU A 453 1.02 -10.73 -14.12
CA GLU A 453 2.29 -11.40 -14.47
C GLU A 453 3.02 -11.93 -13.23
N HIS A 454 3.00 -11.21 -12.12
CA HIS A 454 3.54 -11.71 -10.85
C HIS A 454 2.76 -12.92 -10.32
N LEU A 455 1.41 -12.89 -10.39
CA LEU A 455 0.57 -14.03 -9.99
C LEU A 455 0.84 -15.26 -10.85
N PHE A 456 1.10 -15.11 -12.15
CA PHE A 456 1.52 -16.19 -13.03
C PHE A 456 2.88 -16.76 -12.68
N ALA A 457 3.81 -15.87 -12.30
CA ALA A 457 5.19 -16.25 -12.09
C ALA A 457 5.39 -17.07 -10.81
N ARG A 458 4.60 -16.83 -9.75
CA ARG A 458 4.70 -17.56 -8.49
C ARG A 458 3.84 -18.83 -8.50
N LYS A 459 4.46 -19.97 -8.76
CA LYS A 459 3.78 -21.26 -8.83
C LYS A 459 3.84 -22.00 -7.49
N GLU A 460 3.37 -21.34 -6.46
CA GLU A 460 3.22 -21.85 -5.09
C GLU A 460 2.11 -21.09 -4.34
N THR A 461 1.68 -21.59 -3.20
CA THR A 461 0.90 -20.87 -2.20
C THR A 461 1.71 -20.71 -0.93
N ARG A 462 2.28 -19.52 -0.74
CA ARG A 462 3.06 -19.16 0.44
C ARG A 462 2.25 -18.32 1.42
N TRP A 463 1.50 -17.36 0.88
CA TRP A 463 0.64 -16.48 1.65
C TRP A 463 -0.83 -16.82 1.37
N HIS A 464 -1.46 -17.56 2.28
CA HIS A 464 -2.89 -17.80 2.17
C HIS A 464 -3.65 -16.47 2.13
N ILE A 465 -4.66 -16.37 1.28
CA ILE A 465 -5.45 -15.17 0.98
C ILE A 465 -4.67 -14.11 0.19
N PHE A 466 -3.45 -13.75 0.58
CA PHE A 466 -2.68 -12.70 -0.08
C PHE A 466 -2.15 -13.14 -1.46
N GLY A 467 -1.76 -14.40 -1.60
CA GLY A 467 -1.28 -15.01 -2.83
C GLY A 467 -1.61 -16.51 -2.86
N GLU A 468 -2.90 -16.86 -3.04
CA GLU A 468 -3.38 -18.25 -2.96
C GLU A 468 -3.65 -18.80 -4.36
N ASN A 469 -2.69 -19.58 -4.86
CA ASN A 469 -2.75 -20.22 -6.19
C ASN A 469 -3.42 -21.58 -6.09
N ALA A 470 -4.58 -21.76 -6.73
CA ALA A 470 -5.34 -23.00 -6.69
C ALA A 470 -4.69 -24.15 -7.46
N ASP A 471 -3.85 -23.87 -8.47
CA ASP A 471 -3.09 -24.89 -9.20
C ASP A 471 -1.87 -25.38 -8.43
N TYR A 472 -1.32 -24.52 -7.53
CA TYR A 472 -0.15 -24.80 -6.71
C TYR A 472 -0.43 -24.47 -5.24
N PRO A 473 -1.19 -25.33 -4.53
CA PRO A 473 -1.69 -25.03 -3.18
C PRO A 473 -0.64 -25.10 -2.08
N GLU A 474 0.52 -25.68 -2.35
CA GLU A 474 1.60 -25.88 -1.38
C GLU A 474 2.73 -24.86 -1.57
N LYS A 475 3.48 -24.62 -0.49
CA LYS A 475 4.71 -23.85 -0.51
C LYS A 475 5.84 -24.64 -1.18
N ASP A 476 6.60 -24.01 -2.05
CA ASP A 476 7.71 -24.62 -2.76
C ASP A 476 9.02 -23.83 -2.54
N GLN A 477 10.06 -24.50 -2.09
CA GLN A 477 11.39 -23.91 -1.87
C GLN A 477 12.05 -23.38 -3.16
N ALA A 478 11.66 -23.89 -4.33
CA ALA A 478 12.13 -23.36 -5.62
C ALA A 478 11.74 -21.89 -5.82
N PHE A 479 10.75 -21.40 -5.06
CA PHE A 479 10.30 -20.01 -5.07
C PHE A 479 10.81 -19.22 -3.85
N ASP A 480 11.82 -19.69 -3.12
CA ASP A 480 12.52 -18.91 -2.08
C ASP A 480 13.35 -17.80 -2.74
N GLY A 481 12.68 -16.75 -3.17
CA GLY A 481 13.25 -15.62 -3.89
C GLY A 481 12.19 -14.54 -4.18
N TYR A 482 12.67 -13.40 -4.64
CA TYR A 482 11.80 -12.30 -5.04
C TYR A 482 11.40 -12.46 -6.50
N ILE A 483 10.12 -12.29 -6.78
CA ILE A 483 9.63 -12.07 -8.13
C ILE A 483 9.61 -10.57 -8.37
N ASN A 484 10.46 -10.13 -9.28
CA ASN A 484 10.53 -8.74 -9.72
C ASN A 484 9.98 -8.62 -11.15
N SER A 485 9.61 -7.42 -11.52
CA SER A 485 9.19 -7.07 -12.87
C SER A 485 9.76 -5.73 -13.31
N LYS A 486 9.93 -5.56 -14.60
CA LYS A 486 10.22 -4.29 -15.27
C LYS A 486 9.55 -4.25 -16.63
N ILE A 487 9.43 -3.08 -17.23
CA ILE A 487 8.95 -2.94 -18.61
C ILE A 487 10.14 -2.76 -19.54
N VAL A 488 10.24 -3.64 -20.53
CA VAL A 488 11.23 -3.60 -21.60
C VAL A 488 10.49 -3.65 -22.94
N ASP A 489 10.72 -2.69 -23.81
CA ASP A 489 10.05 -2.58 -25.12
C ASP A 489 8.52 -2.72 -25.05
N GLY A 490 7.92 -2.10 -24.02
CA GLY A 490 6.47 -2.10 -23.78
C GLY A 490 5.88 -3.43 -23.27
N LYS A 491 6.72 -4.36 -22.84
CA LYS A 491 6.31 -5.66 -22.28
C LYS A 491 6.79 -5.83 -20.83
N VAL A 492 5.98 -6.43 -20.02
CA VAL A 492 6.36 -6.82 -18.65
C VAL A 492 7.30 -8.02 -18.74
N GLU A 493 8.50 -7.86 -18.23
CA GLU A 493 9.48 -8.94 -18.03
C GLU A 493 9.57 -9.29 -16.55
N ILE A 494 9.47 -10.57 -16.24
CA ILE A 494 9.67 -11.11 -14.90
C ILE A 494 11.14 -11.43 -14.67
N VAL A 495 11.66 -11.00 -13.52
CA VAL A 495 13.02 -11.23 -13.07
C VAL A 495 12.96 -11.95 -11.72
N PHE A 496 13.53 -13.13 -11.63
CA PHE A 496 13.68 -13.83 -10.35
C PHE A 496 14.99 -13.39 -9.67
N ARG A 497 14.91 -13.00 -8.39
CA ARG A 497 16.07 -12.59 -7.59
C ARG A 497 16.20 -13.45 -6.35
N ASP A 498 17.43 -13.87 -6.02
CA ASP A 498 17.73 -14.61 -4.81
C ASP A 498 17.46 -13.78 -3.55
N LEU A 499 17.15 -14.46 -2.45
CA LEU A 499 16.97 -13.81 -1.16
C LEU A 499 18.26 -13.11 -0.74
N VAL A 500 18.13 -11.88 -0.28
CA VAL A 500 19.23 -11.13 0.32
C VAL A 500 19.58 -11.77 1.66
N GLY A 501 20.83 -12.20 1.79
CA GLY A 501 21.35 -12.84 3.01
C GLY A 501 21.50 -11.86 4.17
N GLY A 502 21.79 -12.38 5.35
CA GLY A 502 21.72 -11.66 6.61
C GLY A 502 22.80 -10.60 6.91
N HIS A 503 23.74 -10.25 6.00
CA HIS A 503 24.71 -9.14 6.14
C HIS A 503 24.94 -8.49 4.78
N TYR A 504 24.73 -7.42 4.58
CA TYR A 504 23.82 -6.44 4.03
C TYR A 504 24.53 -5.31 3.31
N GLU A 505 25.08 -5.53 2.19
CA GLU A 505 25.34 -4.48 1.22
C GLU A 505 24.75 -4.92 -0.13
N HIS A 506 23.52 -4.53 -0.38
CA HIS A 506 22.93 -4.64 -1.69
C HIS A 506 22.90 -3.27 -2.34
N THR A 507 23.74 -3.08 -3.34
CA THR A 507 23.67 -1.94 -4.26
C THR A 507 22.99 -2.38 -5.56
N ASN A 508 22.12 -1.53 -6.12
CA ASN A 508 21.47 -1.78 -7.41
C ASN A 508 22.44 -1.69 -8.60
#